data_f3f4c8cbff699bd64eddbd803f68e851
#
_entry.id   f3f4c8cbff699bd64eddbd803f68e851
#
_cell.length_a   1.000
_cell.length_b   1.000
_cell.length_c   1.000
_cell.angle_alpha   90.00
_cell.angle_beta   90.00
_cell.angle_gamma   90.00
#
_symmetry.space_group_name_H-M   'P 1'
#
loop_
_entity.id
_entity.type
_entity.pdbx_description
1 polymer ?
#
loop_
_entity_poly.entity_id
_entity_poly.type
_entity_poly.pdbx_seq_one_letter_code
_entity_poly.pdbx_strand_id
1 'polypeptide(L)'
;FRRLLFRSIAPDAPQISVVVPVHDEAGAAEPLAREIAAAFAGRSYEMIFVDDASRDATLAELKAAMAELPTLRVLAHGTNAGQSRAVRTGVLAARGSVVVTMDGDGQNPPADAPRLVDALLAAPADVGLIGGRRAKRQDSAAKRQASVWANRIRRRLLGDDADDTGCGLKAFRRDV
;
A
#
# COMPACT_ATOMS: atom_id res chain seq x y z
N PHE A 1 -17.80 -28.10 12.24
CA PHE A 1 -17.78 -27.72 10.82
C PHE A 1 -18.16 -26.24 10.71
N ARG A 2 -17.17 -25.33 10.67
CA ARG A 2 -17.37 -23.91 10.41
C ARG A 2 -17.49 -23.72 8.91
N ARG A 3 -18.67 -23.45 8.40
CA ARG A 3 -18.91 -23.04 7.01
C ARG A 3 -18.10 -21.77 6.74
N LEU A 4 -17.00 -21.89 6.00
CA LEU A 4 -16.34 -20.75 5.36
C LEU A 4 -17.33 -20.19 4.34
N LEU A 5 -17.95 -19.04 4.67
CA LEU A 5 -18.71 -18.25 3.72
C LEU A 5 -17.70 -17.63 2.75
N PHE A 6 -17.52 -18.26 1.60
CA PHE A 6 -16.91 -17.58 0.46
C PHE A 6 -17.77 -16.37 0.15
N ARG A 7 -17.27 -15.19 0.51
CA ARG A 7 -17.88 -13.95 0.07
C ARG A 7 -17.67 -13.89 -1.44
N SER A 8 -18.73 -14.14 -2.22
CA SER A 8 -18.72 -13.93 -3.67
C SER A 8 -18.25 -12.51 -3.94
N ILE A 9 -17.12 -12.37 -4.62
CA ILE A 9 -16.62 -11.06 -5.09
C ILE A 9 -17.65 -10.62 -6.12
N ALA A 10 -18.26 -9.45 -5.94
CA ALA A 10 -19.18 -8.89 -6.94
C ALA A 10 -18.48 -8.88 -8.31
N PRO A 11 -19.17 -9.22 -9.41
CA PRO A 11 -18.54 -9.35 -10.73
C PRO A 11 -17.81 -8.09 -11.20
N ASP A 12 -18.10 -6.93 -10.61
CA ASP A 12 -17.47 -5.64 -10.91
C ASP A 12 -16.43 -5.21 -9.87
N ALA A 13 -16.06 -6.05 -8.91
CA ALA A 13 -15.05 -5.70 -7.90
C ALA A 13 -13.65 -5.67 -8.53
N PRO A 14 -12.80 -4.67 -8.22
CA PRO A 14 -11.43 -4.65 -8.70
C PRO A 14 -10.66 -5.86 -8.16
N GLN A 15 -9.68 -6.36 -8.92
CA GLN A 15 -8.80 -7.43 -8.46
C GLN A 15 -7.77 -6.91 -7.45
N ILE A 16 -7.33 -5.67 -7.61
CA ILE A 16 -6.24 -5.06 -6.87
C ILE A 16 -6.74 -3.78 -6.20
N SER A 17 -6.40 -3.58 -4.92
CA SER A 17 -6.57 -2.31 -4.22
C SER A 17 -5.21 -1.76 -3.82
N VAL A 18 -4.85 -0.57 -4.33
CA VAL A 18 -3.63 0.14 -3.95
C VAL A 18 -3.98 1.10 -2.83
N VAL A 19 -3.39 0.95 -1.64
CA VAL A 19 -3.64 1.75 -0.44
C VAL A 19 -2.46 2.66 -0.17
N VAL A 20 -2.71 3.97 -0.12
CA VAL A 20 -1.71 5.02 0.07
C VAL A 20 -2.14 5.93 1.23
N PRO A 21 -1.49 5.87 2.40
CA PRO A 21 -1.68 6.84 3.46
C PRO A 21 -0.95 8.14 3.10
N VAL A 22 -1.58 9.29 3.32
CA VAL A 22 -0.99 10.63 3.10
C VAL A 22 -1.28 11.55 4.28
N HIS A 23 -0.33 12.45 4.58
CA HIS A 23 -0.49 13.52 5.57
C HIS A 23 0.44 14.67 5.23
N ASP A 24 -0.12 15.84 4.90
CA ASP A 24 0.61 17.06 4.50
C ASP A 24 1.56 16.80 3.31
N GLU A 25 1.02 16.17 2.23
CA GLU A 25 1.74 15.80 1.01
C GLU A 25 1.21 16.59 -0.22
N ALA A 26 0.85 17.87 -0.01
CA ALA A 26 0.40 18.73 -1.11
C ALA A 26 1.46 18.83 -2.21
N GLY A 27 1.02 18.74 -3.47
CA GLY A 27 1.89 18.74 -4.65
C GLY A 27 2.60 17.40 -4.92
N ALA A 28 2.55 16.41 -4.01
CA ALA A 28 3.14 15.07 -4.20
C ALA A 28 2.06 13.99 -4.38
N ALA A 29 0.96 14.08 -3.63
CA ALA A 29 -0.06 13.04 -3.60
C ALA A 29 -0.80 12.87 -4.93
N GLU A 30 -1.14 13.95 -5.62
CA GLU A 30 -1.82 13.90 -6.92
C GLU A 30 -0.92 13.34 -8.04
N PRO A 31 0.33 13.80 -8.23
CA PRO A 31 1.26 13.16 -9.17
C PRO A 31 1.45 11.67 -8.89
N LEU A 32 1.59 11.26 -7.63
CA LEU A 32 1.69 9.85 -7.25
C LEU A 32 0.45 9.05 -7.68
N ALA A 33 -0.77 9.60 -7.54
CA ALA A 33 -1.99 8.95 -8.00
C ALA A 33 -1.97 8.73 -9.52
N ARG A 34 -1.47 9.69 -10.31
CA ARG A 34 -1.30 9.54 -11.76
C ARG A 34 -0.25 8.50 -12.14
N GLU A 35 0.86 8.45 -11.42
CA GLU A 35 1.89 7.43 -11.63
C GLU A 35 1.36 6.01 -11.32
N ILE A 36 0.57 5.86 -10.24
CA ILE A 36 -0.10 4.58 -9.93
C ILE A 36 -1.08 4.22 -11.05
N ALA A 37 -1.88 5.18 -11.55
CA ALA A 37 -2.80 4.93 -12.64
C ALA A 37 -2.08 4.46 -13.91
N ALA A 38 -0.95 5.07 -14.23
CA ALA A 38 -0.11 4.65 -15.37
C ALA A 38 0.48 3.25 -15.15
N ALA A 39 0.98 2.95 -13.93
CA ALA A 39 1.58 1.66 -13.62
C ALA A 39 0.58 0.49 -13.70
N PHE A 40 -0.69 0.73 -13.34
CA PHE A 40 -1.75 -0.28 -13.36
C PHE A 40 -2.65 -0.20 -14.60
N ALA A 41 -2.25 0.55 -15.64
CA ALA A 41 -3.02 0.65 -16.88
C ALA A 41 -3.32 -0.74 -17.46
N GLY A 42 -4.59 -0.97 -17.87
CA GLY A 42 -5.05 -2.26 -18.39
C GLY A 42 -5.32 -3.34 -17.34
N ARG A 43 -5.15 -3.07 -16.04
CA ARG A 43 -5.50 -3.98 -14.94
C ARG A 43 -6.82 -3.57 -14.29
N SER A 44 -7.48 -4.53 -13.64
CA SER A 44 -8.67 -4.26 -12.81
C SER A 44 -8.22 -3.86 -11.41
N TYR A 45 -8.25 -2.55 -11.11
CA TYR A 45 -7.74 -2.00 -9.85
C TYR A 45 -8.55 -0.82 -9.34
N GLU A 46 -8.38 -0.50 -8.08
CA GLU A 46 -8.74 0.77 -7.43
C GLU A 46 -7.54 1.35 -6.68
N MET A 47 -7.52 2.66 -6.49
CA MET A 47 -6.59 3.36 -5.61
C MET A 47 -7.37 3.94 -4.44
N ILE A 48 -6.89 3.77 -3.22
CA ILE A 48 -7.49 4.28 -1.99
C ILE A 48 -6.44 5.15 -1.29
N PHE A 49 -6.56 6.47 -1.47
CA PHE A 49 -5.77 7.41 -0.70
C PHE A 49 -6.48 7.69 0.62
N VAL A 50 -5.76 7.56 1.73
CA VAL A 50 -6.28 7.85 3.06
C VAL A 50 -5.56 9.07 3.60
N ASP A 51 -6.25 10.20 3.57
CA ASP A 51 -5.79 11.46 4.14
C ASP A 51 -5.91 11.42 5.66
N ASP A 52 -4.78 11.46 6.35
CA ASP A 52 -4.74 11.39 7.81
C ASP A 52 -4.83 12.79 8.45
N ALA A 53 -5.90 13.51 8.11
CA ALA A 53 -6.19 14.87 8.57
C ALA A 53 -5.10 15.88 8.17
N SER A 54 -4.75 15.95 6.89
CA SER A 54 -3.85 16.97 6.35
C SER A 54 -4.37 18.39 6.61
N ARG A 55 -3.44 19.30 6.83
CA ARG A 55 -3.72 20.73 7.07
C ARG A 55 -3.44 21.61 5.86
N ASP A 56 -2.77 21.04 4.86
CA ASP A 56 -2.41 21.66 3.60
C ASP A 56 -3.44 21.35 2.48
N ALA A 57 -3.07 21.53 1.22
CA ALA A 57 -3.95 21.31 0.07
C ALA A 57 -4.13 19.83 -0.32
N THR A 58 -3.45 18.87 0.34
CA THR A 58 -3.44 17.43 -0.03
C THR A 58 -4.83 16.88 -0.31
N LEU A 59 -5.76 17.04 0.63
CA LEU A 59 -7.13 16.51 0.49
C LEU A 59 -7.88 17.17 -0.67
N ALA A 60 -7.69 18.47 -0.87
CA ALA A 60 -8.37 19.21 -1.94
C ALA A 60 -7.85 18.77 -3.32
N GLU A 61 -6.53 18.62 -3.48
CA GLU A 61 -5.88 18.15 -4.71
C GLU A 61 -6.35 16.74 -5.08
N LEU A 62 -6.35 15.82 -4.12
CA LEU A 62 -6.83 14.44 -4.33
C LEU A 62 -8.31 14.38 -4.72
N LYS A 63 -9.17 15.19 -4.08
CA LYS A 63 -10.58 15.26 -4.44
C LYS A 63 -10.79 15.81 -5.85
N ALA A 64 -10.02 16.81 -6.26
CA ALA A 64 -10.05 17.32 -7.63
C ALA A 64 -9.61 16.26 -8.65
N ALA A 65 -8.56 15.49 -8.33
CA ALA A 65 -8.04 14.43 -9.19
C ALA A 65 -9.05 13.28 -9.42
N MET A 66 -10.02 13.06 -8.52
CA MET A 66 -11.06 12.03 -8.70
C MET A 66 -11.90 12.24 -9.97
N ALA A 67 -12.03 13.46 -10.46
CA ALA A 67 -12.76 13.76 -11.71
C ALA A 67 -12.08 13.15 -12.95
N GLU A 68 -10.76 13.04 -12.93
CA GLU A 68 -9.95 12.51 -14.04
C GLU A 68 -9.49 11.07 -13.81
N LEU A 69 -9.48 10.60 -12.56
CA LEU A 69 -9.03 9.28 -12.15
C LEU A 69 -10.20 8.48 -11.55
N PRO A 70 -11.02 7.82 -12.37
CA PRO A 70 -12.23 7.13 -11.90
C PRO A 70 -11.95 5.95 -10.96
N THR A 71 -10.72 5.42 -10.94
CA THR A 71 -10.28 4.37 -10.02
C THR A 71 -9.83 4.91 -8.67
N LEU A 72 -9.70 6.24 -8.52
CA LEU A 72 -9.28 6.90 -7.28
C LEU A 72 -10.46 7.04 -6.31
N ARG A 73 -10.23 6.61 -5.08
CA ARG A 73 -11.10 6.85 -3.92
C ARG A 73 -10.31 7.56 -2.85
N VAL A 74 -10.90 8.55 -2.23
CA VAL A 74 -10.27 9.31 -1.14
C VAL A 74 -11.08 9.12 0.13
N LEU A 75 -10.41 8.70 1.19
CA LEU A 75 -10.93 8.63 2.56
C LEU A 75 -10.21 9.69 3.39
N ALA A 76 -10.90 10.34 4.29
CA ALA A 76 -10.30 11.34 5.17
C ALA A 76 -10.61 11.05 6.63
N HIS A 77 -9.57 11.11 7.48
CA HIS A 77 -9.73 11.09 8.92
C HIS A 77 -10.11 12.48 9.45
N GLY A 78 -10.90 12.55 10.50
CA GLY A 78 -11.22 13.82 11.17
C GLY A 78 -10.10 14.34 12.07
N THR A 79 -9.17 13.47 12.47
CA THR A 79 -7.97 13.79 13.27
C THR A 79 -6.81 12.92 12.83
N ASN A 80 -5.59 13.44 12.95
CA ASN A 80 -4.38 12.66 12.68
C ASN A 80 -4.31 11.46 13.63
N ALA A 81 -4.28 10.28 13.06
CA ALA A 81 -4.28 9.00 13.77
C ALA A 81 -3.00 8.17 13.53
N GLY A 82 -2.11 8.67 12.67
CA GLY A 82 -0.85 8.06 12.29
C GLY A 82 -0.95 7.08 11.12
N GLN A 83 0.16 6.94 10.42
CA GLN A 83 0.30 6.15 9.18
C GLN A 83 -0.30 4.73 9.30
N SER A 84 0.01 4.01 10.37
CA SER A 84 -0.48 2.63 10.55
C SER A 84 -2.01 2.56 10.60
N ARG A 85 -2.67 3.57 11.20
CA ARG A 85 -4.12 3.64 11.25
C ARG A 85 -4.71 4.02 9.90
N ALA A 86 -4.07 4.91 9.16
CA ALA A 86 -4.47 5.27 7.80
C ALA A 86 -4.36 4.06 6.85
N VAL A 87 -3.25 3.32 6.90
CA VAL A 87 -3.11 2.04 6.17
C VAL A 87 -4.23 1.08 6.53
N ARG A 88 -4.49 0.86 7.83
CA ARG A 88 -5.58 -0.02 8.29
C ARG A 88 -6.94 0.42 7.74
N THR A 89 -7.24 1.71 7.76
CA THR A 89 -8.49 2.26 7.20
C THR A 89 -8.61 1.92 5.71
N GLY A 90 -7.56 2.13 4.92
CA GLY A 90 -7.53 1.81 3.49
C GLY A 90 -7.68 0.31 3.22
N VAL A 91 -6.98 -0.53 3.98
CA VAL A 91 -7.08 -2.00 3.84
C VAL A 91 -8.48 -2.52 4.15
N LEU A 92 -9.14 -1.98 5.17
CA LEU A 92 -10.53 -2.34 5.50
C LEU A 92 -11.53 -1.88 4.44
N ALA A 93 -11.24 -0.78 3.74
CA ALA A 93 -12.05 -0.24 2.65
C ALA A 93 -11.76 -0.88 1.28
N ALA A 94 -10.67 -1.66 1.19
CA ALA A 94 -10.26 -2.35 -0.03
C ALA A 94 -11.28 -3.39 -0.49
N ARG A 95 -11.54 -3.43 -1.80
CA ARG A 95 -12.45 -4.38 -2.44
C ARG A 95 -11.73 -5.47 -3.22
N GLY A 96 -10.48 -5.21 -3.61
CA GLY A 96 -9.62 -6.15 -4.33
C GLY A 96 -9.27 -7.39 -3.49
N SER A 97 -9.04 -8.52 -4.14
CA SER A 97 -8.50 -9.73 -3.50
C SER A 97 -7.02 -9.63 -3.17
N VAL A 98 -6.30 -8.76 -3.89
CA VAL A 98 -4.91 -8.39 -3.62
C VAL A 98 -4.88 -6.94 -3.16
N VAL A 99 -4.20 -6.69 -2.05
CA VAL A 99 -3.95 -5.34 -1.55
C VAL A 99 -2.47 -5.01 -1.71
N VAL A 100 -2.20 -3.83 -2.27
CA VAL A 100 -0.86 -3.24 -2.31
C VAL A 100 -0.83 -2.05 -1.37
N THR A 101 0.15 -1.98 -0.48
CA THR A 101 0.41 -0.75 0.30
C THR A 101 1.62 -0.03 -0.28
N MET A 102 1.60 1.30 -0.24
CA MET A 102 2.68 2.16 -0.72
C MET A 102 2.72 3.43 0.14
N ASP A 103 3.92 3.94 0.44
CA ASP A 103 4.08 5.22 1.15
C ASP A 103 3.69 6.38 0.23
N GLY A 104 3.09 7.43 0.81
CA GLY A 104 2.59 8.60 0.08
C GLY A 104 3.67 9.64 -0.29
N ASP A 105 4.90 9.46 0.20
CA ASP A 105 6.04 10.37 0.03
C ASP A 105 6.78 10.25 -1.32
N GLY A 106 6.29 9.38 -2.21
CA GLY A 106 6.88 9.16 -3.54
C GLY A 106 8.24 8.43 -3.55
N GLN A 107 8.74 7.93 -2.41
CA GLN A 107 10.04 7.23 -2.37
C GLN A 107 9.99 5.82 -2.99
N ASN A 108 8.82 5.25 -3.15
CA ASN A 108 8.63 3.93 -3.76
C ASN A 108 8.12 4.10 -5.20
N PRO A 109 8.86 3.66 -6.24
CA PRO A 109 8.39 3.76 -7.62
C PRO A 109 7.10 2.97 -7.83
N PRO A 110 5.97 3.60 -8.23
CA PRO A 110 4.71 2.87 -8.50
C PRO A 110 4.85 1.77 -9.57
N ALA A 111 5.80 1.93 -10.51
CA ALA A 111 6.09 0.96 -11.57
C ALA A 111 6.53 -0.43 -11.05
N ASP A 112 7.01 -0.52 -9.81
CA ASP A 112 7.41 -1.79 -9.21
C ASP A 112 6.21 -2.55 -8.59
N ALA A 113 5.12 -1.86 -8.28
CA ALA A 113 3.96 -2.46 -7.62
C ALA A 113 3.29 -3.59 -8.45
N PRO A 114 3.08 -3.47 -9.77
CA PRO A 114 2.55 -4.56 -10.58
C PRO A 114 3.40 -5.83 -10.54
N ARG A 115 4.73 -5.70 -10.45
CA ARG A 115 5.65 -6.85 -10.35
C ARG A 115 5.46 -7.61 -9.03
N LEU A 116 5.23 -6.90 -7.91
CA LEU A 116 4.94 -7.55 -6.64
C LEU A 116 3.60 -8.30 -6.70
N VAL A 117 2.60 -7.71 -7.33
CA VAL A 117 1.30 -8.36 -7.55
C VAL A 117 1.46 -9.64 -8.37
N ASP A 118 2.19 -9.57 -9.49
CA ASP A 118 2.41 -10.73 -10.36
C ASP A 118 3.18 -11.84 -9.62
N ALA A 119 4.21 -11.47 -8.84
CA ALA A 119 4.95 -12.40 -8.01
C ALA A 119 4.06 -13.07 -6.94
N LEU A 120 3.16 -12.30 -6.29
CA LEU A 120 2.22 -12.84 -5.31
C LEU A 120 1.21 -13.80 -5.95
N LEU A 121 0.71 -13.46 -7.14
CA LEU A 121 -0.26 -14.29 -7.86
C LEU A 121 0.38 -15.60 -8.37
N ALA A 122 1.66 -15.56 -8.74
CA ALA A 122 2.43 -16.73 -9.17
C ALA A 122 2.93 -17.58 -7.98
N ALA A 123 2.95 -17.04 -6.77
CA ALA A 123 3.40 -17.75 -5.57
C ALA A 123 2.38 -18.80 -5.11
N PRO A 124 2.83 -19.87 -4.39
CA PRO A 124 1.94 -20.83 -3.75
C PRO A 124 0.89 -20.16 -2.85
N ALA A 125 -0.24 -20.84 -2.63
CA ALA A 125 -1.40 -20.25 -1.92
C ALA A 125 -1.12 -19.93 -0.45
N ASP A 126 -0.13 -20.57 0.17
CA ASP A 126 0.33 -20.31 1.53
C ASP A 126 1.23 -19.06 1.65
N VAL A 127 1.68 -18.50 0.50
CA VAL A 127 2.37 -17.21 0.49
C VAL A 127 1.34 -16.08 0.56
N GLY A 128 1.17 -15.51 1.75
CA GLY A 128 0.20 -14.44 1.99
C GLY A 128 0.69 -13.04 1.64
N LEU A 129 2.04 -12.79 1.66
CA LEU A 129 2.62 -11.46 1.48
C LEU A 129 3.95 -11.51 0.75
N ILE A 130 4.15 -10.51 -0.15
CA ILE A 130 5.44 -10.22 -0.78
C ILE A 130 5.78 -8.75 -0.52
N GLY A 131 6.98 -8.49 -0.01
CA GLY A 131 7.51 -7.15 0.22
C GLY A 131 8.54 -6.72 -0.82
N GLY A 132 8.53 -5.43 -1.17
CA GLY A 132 9.61 -4.83 -1.95
C GLY A 132 10.91 -4.76 -1.14
N ARG A 133 12.05 -4.82 -1.83
CA ARG A 133 13.38 -4.58 -1.23
C ARG A 133 13.95 -3.29 -1.80
N ARG A 134 14.32 -2.36 -0.93
CA ARG A 134 14.95 -1.11 -1.38
C ARG A 134 16.36 -1.38 -1.92
N ALA A 135 16.59 -1.10 -3.22
CA ALA A 135 17.89 -1.32 -3.86
C ALA A 135 18.97 -0.32 -3.38
N LYS A 136 18.57 0.92 -2.98
CA LYS A 136 19.48 1.95 -2.44
C LYS A 136 18.84 2.58 -1.21
N ARG A 137 19.40 2.32 -0.03
CA ARG A 137 19.07 3.05 1.20
C ARG A 137 19.90 4.33 1.26
N GLN A 138 19.24 5.48 1.25
CA GLN A 138 19.87 6.77 1.56
C GLN A 138 19.84 7.09 3.07
N ASP A 139 19.76 6.06 3.92
CA ASP A 139 19.70 6.24 5.36
C ASP A 139 21.08 6.60 5.94
N SER A 140 21.10 7.47 6.96
CA SER A 140 22.30 7.74 7.74
C SER A 140 22.83 6.45 8.39
N ALA A 141 24.15 6.36 8.60
CA ALA A 141 24.82 5.19 9.18
C ALA A 141 24.18 4.72 10.51
N ALA A 142 23.72 5.65 11.35
CA ALA A 142 23.06 5.35 12.62
C ALA A 142 21.68 4.68 12.43
N LYS A 143 20.84 5.16 11.48
CA LYS A 143 19.55 4.53 11.16
C LYS A 143 19.75 3.15 10.54
N ARG A 144 20.80 2.96 9.76
CA ARG A 144 21.13 1.66 9.16
C ARG A 144 21.50 0.61 10.21
N GLN A 145 22.30 0.99 11.22
CA GLN A 145 22.67 0.09 12.33
C GLN A 145 21.46 -0.29 13.19
N ALA A 146 20.62 0.69 13.57
CA ALA A 146 19.40 0.42 14.34
C ALA A 146 18.46 -0.54 13.60
N SER A 147 18.30 -0.38 12.28
CA SER A 147 17.47 -1.26 11.45
C SER A 147 18.04 -2.69 11.35
N VAL A 148 19.37 -2.84 11.24
CA VAL A 148 20.02 -4.18 11.22
C VAL A 148 19.82 -4.90 12.55
N TRP A 149 19.94 -4.19 13.68
CA TRP A 149 19.69 -4.76 15.00
C TRP A 149 18.22 -5.16 15.21
N ALA A 150 17.29 -4.29 14.83
CA ALA A 150 15.86 -4.56 14.93
C ALA A 150 15.47 -5.78 14.08
N ASN A 151 15.98 -5.86 12.84
CA ASN A 151 15.73 -7.03 11.97
C ASN A 151 16.35 -8.32 12.51
N ARG A 152 17.54 -8.25 13.14
CA ARG A 152 18.18 -9.42 13.75
C ARG A 152 17.39 -9.95 14.95
N ILE A 153 16.90 -9.06 15.83
CA ILE A 153 16.06 -9.42 16.96
C ILE A 153 14.74 -10.03 16.47
N ARG A 154 14.11 -9.41 15.47
CA ARG A 154 12.85 -9.88 14.88
C ARG A 154 13.00 -11.28 14.27
N ARG A 155 14.02 -11.52 13.42
CA ARG A 155 14.30 -12.84 12.82
C ARG A 155 14.43 -13.92 13.88
N ARG A 156 15.07 -13.56 15.00
CA ARG A 156 15.28 -14.51 16.11
C ARG A 156 14.00 -14.79 16.91
N LEU A 157 13.06 -13.82 16.95
CA LEU A 157 11.79 -13.95 17.67
C LEU A 157 10.68 -14.54 16.82
N LEU A 158 10.64 -14.22 15.53
CA LEU A 158 9.53 -14.58 14.63
C LEU A 158 9.90 -15.70 13.65
N GLY A 159 11.19 -16.06 13.53
CA GLY A 159 11.64 -17.13 12.64
C GLY A 159 11.44 -16.82 11.14
N ASP A 160 11.34 -15.53 10.77
CA ASP A 160 11.12 -15.11 9.39
C ASP A 160 12.42 -14.65 8.70
N ASP A 161 12.52 -14.87 7.38
CA ASP A 161 13.67 -14.49 6.54
C ASP A 161 13.51 -13.13 5.83
N ALA A 162 12.57 -12.28 6.25
CA ALA A 162 12.31 -11.01 5.58
C ALA A 162 13.49 -10.02 5.78
N ASP A 163 14.15 -9.64 4.69
CA ASP A 163 15.35 -8.79 4.69
C ASP A 163 15.08 -7.30 4.93
N ASP A 164 13.92 -6.78 4.49
CA ASP A 164 13.54 -5.37 4.63
C ASP A 164 12.04 -5.21 4.93
N THR A 165 11.69 -5.21 6.23
CA THR A 165 10.30 -4.95 6.66
C THR A 165 9.93 -3.48 6.66
N GLY A 166 10.92 -2.59 6.52
CA GLY A 166 10.72 -1.14 6.48
C GLY A 166 10.32 -0.60 5.10
N CYS A 167 10.26 -1.44 4.05
CA CYS A 167 9.78 -1.02 2.75
C CYS A 167 8.25 -0.83 2.82
N GLY A 168 7.74 0.36 2.47
CA GLY A 168 6.31 0.66 2.43
C GLY A 168 5.57 -0.10 1.33
N LEU A 169 6.29 -0.49 0.26
CA LEU A 169 5.71 -1.22 -0.86
C LEU A 169 5.60 -2.71 -0.54
N LYS A 170 4.36 -3.19 -0.38
CA LYS A 170 4.03 -4.59 -0.08
C LYS A 170 2.77 -4.99 -0.85
N ALA A 171 2.73 -6.24 -1.30
CA ALA A 171 1.52 -6.85 -1.85
C ALA A 171 1.11 -8.05 -0.99
N PHE A 172 -0.18 -8.18 -0.66
CA PHE A 172 -0.68 -9.29 0.13
C PHE A 172 -2.11 -9.69 -0.28
N ARG A 173 -2.47 -10.94 0.03
CA ARG A 173 -3.82 -11.45 -0.15
C ARG A 173 -4.72 -10.90 0.96
N ARG A 174 -5.91 -10.42 0.62
CA ARG A 174 -6.82 -9.78 1.60
C ARG A 174 -7.46 -10.76 2.59
N ASP A 175 -7.55 -12.00 2.24
CA ASP A 175 -8.22 -13.09 2.97
C ASP A 175 -7.29 -13.92 3.87
N VAL A 176 -6.07 -13.44 4.08
CA VAL A 176 -5.04 -14.07 4.93
C VAL A 176 -5.00 -13.45 6.32
#